data_21fdf22d00fe16dd5ee2d35fedfbbcb7
#
_entry.id   21fdf22d00fe16dd5ee2d35fedfbbcb7
#
_cell.length_a   1.000
_cell.length_b   1.000
_cell.length_c   1.000
_cell.angle_alpha   90.00
_cell.angle_beta   90.00
_cell.angle_gamma   90.00
#
_symmetry.space_group_name_H-M   'P 1'
#
loop_
_entity.id
_entity.type
_entity.pdbx_description
1 polymer ?
#
loop_
_entity_poly.entity_id
_entity_poly.type
_entity_poly.pdbx_seq_one_letter_code
_entity_poly.pdbx_strand_id
1 'polypeptide(L)'
;MWKRLPSIFFILSFFLIFPACAINKTQKIDDGSIQGLPSPLAVLEKIDSSNHFNDGIKAIARIEINTPEGRYPLKAALVLKKPSSLRLESIPLIGPANLFLTVHENALKVFVPEKGKFYIGKATTKNLAHFLPVAATGLDIEAMTSILLGTHPEIKGKTITLDGSPDGTLYKVDILSEGIKIQSLWADPEGSLVRVDLFAGDNSRLYSARFTGRDCIENMTLPQNVTIAYGENDKPDIIIRYVDIGPAKGIDATILDLKPPPGIVPITLDR
;
A
#
# COMPACT_ATOMS: atom_id res chain seq x y z
N MET A 1 -55.11 -51.85 -38.65
CA MET A 1 -53.89 -52.67 -38.49
C MET A 1 -52.72 -51.94 -39.14
N TRP A 2 -51.82 -51.54 -38.43
CA TRP A 2 -50.37 -51.48 -38.42
C TRP A 2 -49.86 -50.21 -37.71
N LYS A 3 -49.23 -50.45 -36.57
CA LYS A 3 -48.56 -49.50 -35.70
C LYS A 3 -47.27 -49.06 -36.35
N ARG A 4 -47.00 -47.75 -36.39
CA ARG A 4 -45.65 -47.21 -36.64
C ARG A 4 -45.15 -46.52 -35.39
N LEU A 5 -44.06 -47.01 -34.83
CA LEU A 5 -43.28 -46.37 -33.73
C LEU A 5 -42.57 -45.11 -34.25
N PRO A 6 -42.47 -44.07 -33.47
CA PRO A 6 -41.56 -42.95 -33.74
C PRO A 6 -40.17 -43.27 -33.20
N SER A 7 -39.19 -43.03 -34.07
CA SER A 7 -37.76 -43.13 -33.82
C SER A 7 -37.33 -42.02 -32.87
N ILE A 8 -36.78 -42.38 -31.72
CA ILE A 8 -36.19 -41.43 -30.73
C ILE A 8 -34.78 -41.13 -31.21
N PHE A 9 -34.56 -39.90 -31.62
CA PHE A 9 -33.25 -39.36 -31.93
C PHE A 9 -32.58 -38.96 -30.60
N PHE A 10 -31.59 -39.73 -30.16
CA PHE A 10 -30.76 -39.47 -28.99
C PHE A 10 -29.67 -38.50 -29.42
N ILE A 11 -29.85 -37.17 -29.15
CA ILE A 11 -28.80 -36.17 -29.33
C ILE A 11 -27.89 -36.26 -28.13
N LEU A 12 -26.73 -36.91 -28.30
CA LEU A 12 -25.65 -36.99 -27.35
C LEU A 12 -24.90 -35.63 -27.31
N SER A 13 -25.31 -34.75 -26.42
CA SER A 13 -24.62 -33.45 -26.17
C SER A 13 -23.28 -33.70 -25.49
N PHE A 14 -22.20 -33.60 -26.25
CA PHE A 14 -20.82 -33.75 -25.80
C PHE A 14 -20.41 -32.43 -25.11
N PHE A 15 -20.57 -32.36 -23.77
CA PHE A 15 -20.05 -31.27 -22.94
C PHE A 15 -18.52 -31.36 -22.92
N LEU A 16 -17.85 -30.54 -23.72
CA LEU A 16 -16.41 -30.26 -23.65
C LEU A 16 -16.15 -29.48 -22.35
N ILE A 17 -15.80 -30.21 -21.28
CA ILE A 17 -15.24 -29.64 -20.06
C ILE A 17 -13.82 -29.22 -20.38
N PHE A 18 -13.60 -27.94 -20.66
CA PHE A 18 -12.25 -27.35 -20.68
C PHE A 18 -11.78 -27.23 -19.23
N PRO A 19 -10.73 -27.91 -18.79
CA PRO A 19 -10.10 -27.60 -17.53
C PRO A 19 -9.46 -26.21 -17.70
N ALA A 20 -10.04 -25.19 -17.09
CA ALA A 20 -9.38 -23.93 -16.88
C ALA A 20 -8.21 -24.19 -15.91
N CYS A 21 -7.01 -24.44 -16.46
CA CYS A 21 -5.78 -24.38 -15.70
C CYS A 21 -5.60 -22.93 -15.22
N ALA A 22 -6.10 -22.64 -14.01
CA ALA A 22 -5.62 -21.51 -13.24
C ALA A 22 -4.13 -21.74 -12.99
N ILE A 23 -3.28 -21.06 -13.75
CA ILE A 23 -1.84 -21.00 -13.50
C ILE A 23 -1.68 -20.15 -12.24
N ASN A 24 -1.79 -20.78 -11.08
CA ASN A 24 -1.25 -20.22 -9.84
C ASN A 24 0.26 -20.09 -10.08
N LYS A 25 0.73 -18.87 -10.32
CA LYS A 25 2.16 -18.55 -10.29
C LYS A 25 2.63 -18.77 -8.87
N THR A 26 3.02 -19.99 -8.55
CA THR A 26 3.66 -20.31 -7.27
C THR A 26 5.00 -19.58 -7.25
N GLN A 27 5.09 -18.55 -6.43
CA GLN A 27 6.33 -17.84 -6.17
C GLN A 27 7.27 -18.81 -5.45
N LYS A 28 8.45 -19.05 -6.03
CA LYS A 28 9.49 -19.86 -5.39
C LYS A 28 10.21 -18.99 -4.37
N ILE A 29 10.13 -19.34 -3.09
CA ILE A 29 10.85 -18.70 -1.99
C ILE A 29 11.99 -19.63 -1.59
N ASP A 30 13.20 -19.10 -1.57
CA ASP A 30 14.39 -19.74 -1.00
C ASP A 30 14.69 -19.06 0.34
N ASP A 31 14.74 -19.85 1.42
CA ASP A 31 14.83 -19.39 2.79
C ASP A 31 16.26 -19.60 3.33
N GLY A 32 17.04 -18.51 3.38
CA GLY A 32 18.42 -18.47 3.88
C GLY A 32 18.52 -18.57 5.41
N SER A 33 18.04 -19.67 6.01
CA SER A 33 18.05 -19.88 7.46
C SER A 33 19.45 -20.03 8.04
N ILE A 34 19.73 -19.34 9.16
CA ILE A 34 20.96 -19.46 9.94
C ILE A 34 20.67 -20.29 11.20
N GLN A 35 21.53 -21.27 11.50
CA GLN A 35 21.34 -22.15 12.66
C GLN A 35 21.31 -21.34 13.97
N GLY A 36 20.27 -21.54 14.79
CA GLY A 36 20.08 -20.86 16.07
C GLY A 36 19.35 -19.51 16.00
N LEU A 37 18.98 -19.03 14.81
CA LEU A 37 18.13 -17.88 14.61
C LEU A 37 16.77 -18.31 14.02
N PRO A 38 15.73 -17.48 14.16
CA PRO A 38 14.46 -17.74 13.47
C PRO A 38 14.69 -17.74 11.96
N SER A 39 13.98 -18.61 11.24
CA SER A 39 13.99 -18.60 9.78
C SER A 39 13.50 -17.24 9.25
N PRO A 40 14.16 -16.64 8.25
CA PRO A 40 13.70 -15.41 7.60
C PRO A 40 12.25 -15.49 7.12
N LEU A 41 11.84 -16.65 6.61
CA LEU A 41 10.46 -16.90 6.20
C LEU A 41 9.50 -16.84 7.38
N ALA A 42 9.83 -17.47 8.52
CA ALA A 42 8.99 -17.43 9.71
C ALA A 42 8.85 -16.01 10.27
N VAL A 43 9.90 -15.18 10.18
CA VAL A 43 9.84 -13.77 10.59
C VAL A 43 8.94 -12.99 9.64
N LEU A 44 9.06 -13.19 8.33
CA LEU A 44 8.21 -12.55 7.33
C LEU A 44 6.74 -12.92 7.53
N GLU A 45 6.43 -14.20 7.69
CA GLU A 45 5.07 -14.68 7.99
C GLU A 45 4.50 -14.07 9.28
N LYS A 46 5.34 -13.90 10.30
CA LYS A 46 4.93 -13.27 11.56
C LYS A 46 4.63 -11.77 11.37
N ILE A 47 5.45 -11.04 10.59
CA ILE A 47 5.18 -9.65 10.19
C ILE A 47 3.84 -9.58 9.46
N ASP A 48 3.60 -10.43 8.49
CA ASP A 48 2.38 -10.44 7.68
C ASP A 48 1.14 -10.78 8.52
N SER A 49 1.27 -11.77 9.42
CA SER A 49 0.15 -12.19 10.28
C SER A 49 -0.25 -11.14 11.31
N SER A 50 0.68 -10.27 11.74
CA SER A 50 0.39 -9.18 12.68
C SER A 50 -0.46 -8.06 12.08
N ASN A 51 -0.57 -8.02 10.75
CA ASN A 51 -1.09 -6.88 10.01
C ASN A 51 -2.24 -7.23 9.06
N HIS A 52 -3.20 -8.04 9.52
CA HIS A 52 -4.38 -8.39 8.74
C HIS A 52 -5.37 -7.22 8.65
N PHE A 53 -5.20 -6.37 7.62
CA PHE A 53 -6.10 -5.25 7.31
C PHE A 53 -7.07 -5.64 6.18
N ASN A 54 -8.11 -6.41 6.47
CA ASN A 54 -9.08 -6.78 5.44
C ASN A 54 -9.96 -5.59 5.00
N ASP A 55 -10.28 -4.68 5.93
CA ASP A 55 -11.26 -3.60 5.70
C ASP A 55 -10.64 -2.21 5.55
N GLY A 56 -9.33 -2.05 5.86
CA GLY A 56 -8.65 -0.76 5.87
C GLY A 56 -8.82 0.01 7.18
N ILE A 57 -8.33 1.26 7.20
CA ILE A 57 -8.38 2.14 8.37
C ILE A 57 -8.95 3.51 8.01
N LYS A 58 -9.49 4.18 9.06
CA LYS A 58 -9.74 5.62 9.10
C LYS A 58 -8.82 6.24 10.13
N ALA A 59 -8.25 7.39 9.81
CA ALA A 59 -7.35 8.07 10.73
C ALA A 59 -7.44 9.59 10.59
N ILE A 60 -7.11 10.28 11.69
CA ILE A 60 -6.71 11.68 11.69
C ILE A 60 -5.21 11.72 11.95
N ALA A 61 -4.48 12.35 11.04
CA ALA A 61 -3.02 12.43 11.13
C ALA A 61 -2.53 13.88 11.12
N ARG A 62 -1.45 14.13 11.86
CA ARG A 62 -0.59 15.31 11.68
C ARG A 62 0.58 14.86 10.82
N ILE A 63 0.75 15.51 9.68
CA ILE A 63 1.77 15.22 8.70
C ILE A 63 2.69 16.43 8.64
N GLU A 64 4.00 16.19 8.70
CA GLU A 64 5.02 17.19 8.51
C GLU A 64 5.87 16.78 7.32
N ILE A 65 5.96 17.65 6.32
CA ILE A 65 6.78 17.44 5.12
C ILE A 65 7.94 18.40 5.21
N ASN A 66 9.16 17.86 5.21
CA ASN A 66 10.39 18.61 5.23
C ASN A 66 10.98 18.64 3.83
N THR A 67 11.18 19.82 3.28
CA THR A 67 11.83 20.04 1.99
C THR A 67 13.02 20.99 2.18
N PRO A 68 13.91 21.15 1.19
CA PRO A 68 14.97 22.16 1.25
C PRO A 68 14.46 23.59 1.50
N GLU A 69 13.24 23.89 1.02
CA GLU A 69 12.63 25.23 1.13
C GLU A 69 11.99 25.47 2.50
N GLY A 70 11.73 24.39 3.28
CA GLY A 70 11.15 24.56 4.59
C GLY A 70 10.31 23.36 5.07
N ARG A 71 9.57 23.62 6.13
CA ARG A 71 8.74 22.65 6.84
C ARG A 71 7.26 22.97 6.62
N TYR A 72 6.51 22.00 6.14
CA TYR A 72 5.09 22.14 5.78
C TYR A 72 4.21 21.22 6.64
N PRO A 73 3.62 21.77 7.72
CA PRO A 73 2.69 21.01 8.56
C PRO A 73 1.32 20.90 7.90
N LEU A 74 0.73 19.71 7.97
CA LEU A 74 -0.62 19.41 7.48
C LEU A 74 -1.35 18.55 8.49
N LYS A 75 -2.61 18.83 8.78
CA LYS A 75 -3.53 17.89 9.42
C LYS A 75 -4.47 17.32 8.36
N ALA A 76 -4.68 16.00 8.36
CA ALA A 76 -5.52 15.36 7.37
C ALA A 76 -6.38 14.25 7.98
N ALA A 77 -7.58 14.07 7.42
CA ALA A 77 -8.34 12.85 7.55
C ALA A 77 -7.92 11.89 6.43
N LEU A 78 -7.71 10.64 6.80
CA LEU A 78 -7.26 9.58 5.90
C LEU A 78 -8.24 8.41 5.93
N VAL A 79 -8.49 7.82 4.77
CA VAL A 79 -9.07 6.47 4.64
C VAL A 79 -8.11 5.68 3.76
N LEU A 80 -7.66 4.54 4.25
CA LEU A 80 -6.66 3.69 3.60
C LEU A 80 -7.21 2.28 3.49
N LYS A 81 -7.06 1.66 2.32
CA LYS A 81 -7.38 0.25 2.11
C LYS A 81 -6.40 -0.35 1.10
N LYS A 82 -5.80 -1.49 1.46
CA LYS A 82 -4.93 -2.24 0.53
C LYS A 82 -5.71 -2.69 -0.71
N PRO A 83 -5.03 -2.83 -1.86
CA PRO A 83 -3.61 -2.55 -2.06
C PRO A 83 -3.31 -1.06 -2.30
N SER A 84 -4.24 -0.27 -2.84
CA SER A 84 -3.94 1.05 -3.41
C SER A 84 -5.07 2.06 -3.27
N SER A 85 -5.99 1.87 -2.32
CA SER A 85 -7.07 2.82 -2.11
C SER A 85 -6.71 3.81 -1.01
N LEU A 86 -6.82 5.09 -1.33
CA LEU A 86 -6.51 6.21 -0.46
C LEU A 86 -7.56 7.31 -0.63
N ARG A 87 -8.06 7.84 0.49
CA ARG A 87 -8.70 9.15 0.54
C ARG A 87 -7.94 10.03 1.52
N LEU A 88 -7.63 11.24 1.13
CA LEU A 88 -7.01 12.27 1.94
C LEU A 88 -7.83 13.55 1.87
N GLU A 89 -8.19 14.09 3.02
CA GLU A 89 -8.82 15.39 3.15
C GLU A 89 -8.00 16.25 4.10
N SER A 90 -7.53 17.40 3.64
CA SER A 90 -6.81 18.33 4.51
C SER A 90 -7.77 18.96 5.51
N ILE A 91 -7.30 19.14 6.75
CA ILE A 91 -8.04 19.78 7.85
C ILE A 91 -7.27 21.06 8.22
N PRO A 92 -7.59 22.22 7.65
CA PRO A 92 -6.96 23.48 8.02
C PRO A 92 -7.36 23.91 9.44
N LEU A 93 -6.58 24.79 10.05
CA LEU A 93 -6.91 25.37 11.37
C LEU A 93 -8.18 26.22 11.32
N ILE A 94 -8.40 26.91 10.22
CA ILE A 94 -9.55 27.80 9.97
C ILE A 94 -10.06 27.57 8.56
N GLY A 95 -11.37 27.51 8.38
CA GLY A 95 -12.02 27.35 7.09
C GLY A 95 -12.25 25.91 6.66
N PRO A 96 -12.80 25.71 5.46
CA PRO A 96 -13.05 24.39 4.88
C PRO A 96 -11.76 23.72 4.42
N ALA A 97 -11.84 22.40 4.17
CA ALA A 97 -10.73 21.64 3.57
C ALA A 97 -10.29 22.29 2.25
N ASN A 98 -8.97 22.37 2.05
CA ASN A 98 -8.37 22.98 0.86
C ASN A 98 -7.82 21.96 -0.15
N LEU A 99 -7.84 20.66 0.20
CA LEU A 99 -7.45 19.55 -0.65
C LEU A 99 -8.32 18.33 -0.34
N PHE A 100 -8.92 17.77 -1.37
CA PHE A 100 -9.55 16.46 -1.37
C PHE A 100 -8.86 15.61 -2.43
N LEU A 101 -8.35 14.46 -2.05
CA LEU A 101 -7.68 13.55 -2.95
C LEU A 101 -8.20 12.13 -2.72
N THR A 102 -8.51 11.43 -3.80
CA THR A 102 -8.83 10.00 -3.76
C THR A 102 -8.03 9.24 -4.79
N VAL A 103 -7.60 8.04 -4.41
CA VAL A 103 -7.12 7.00 -5.33
C VAL A 103 -7.95 5.76 -5.11
N HIS A 104 -8.53 5.24 -6.17
CA HIS A 104 -9.27 3.98 -6.16
C HIS A 104 -9.21 3.35 -7.54
N GLU A 105 -8.97 2.03 -7.62
CA GLU A 105 -8.88 1.30 -8.90
C GLU A 105 -7.97 1.99 -9.93
N ASN A 106 -6.80 2.47 -9.48
CA ASN A 106 -5.84 3.23 -10.30
C ASN A 106 -6.35 4.59 -10.81
N ALA A 107 -7.52 5.05 -10.42
CA ALA A 107 -8.02 6.38 -10.74
C ALA A 107 -7.64 7.38 -9.64
N LEU A 108 -6.99 8.47 -10.03
CA LEU A 108 -6.70 9.63 -9.19
C LEU A 108 -7.74 10.72 -9.45
N LYS A 109 -8.37 11.21 -8.38
CA LYS A 109 -9.27 12.36 -8.42
C LYS A 109 -8.86 13.34 -7.35
N VAL A 110 -8.72 14.62 -7.71
CA VAL A 110 -8.30 15.67 -6.79
C VAL A 110 -9.15 16.91 -6.96
N PHE A 111 -9.68 17.42 -5.86
CA PHE A 111 -10.35 18.72 -5.82
C PHE A 111 -9.56 19.69 -4.96
N VAL A 112 -9.28 20.87 -5.52
CA VAL A 112 -8.61 21.99 -4.85
C VAL A 112 -9.59 23.17 -4.79
N PRO A 113 -10.34 23.34 -3.70
CA PRO A 113 -11.41 24.34 -3.57
C PRO A 113 -10.96 25.77 -3.83
N GLU A 114 -9.81 26.18 -3.28
CA GLU A 114 -9.26 27.53 -3.45
C GLU A 114 -9.05 27.89 -4.94
N LYS A 115 -8.71 26.89 -5.76
CA LYS A 115 -8.50 27.09 -7.20
C LYS A 115 -9.78 26.84 -8.02
N GLY A 116 -10.84 26.32 -7.41
CA GLY A 116 -12.05 25.86 -8.10
C GLY A 116 -11.74 24.80 -9.16
N LYS A 117 -10.72 23.97 -8.95
CA LYS A 117 -10.23 23.00 -9.96
C LYS A 117 -10.41 21.57 -9.49
N PHE A 118 -10.91 20.73 -10.37
CA PHE A 118 -11.03 19.29 -10.19
C PHE A 118 -10.16 18.58 -11.24
N TYR A 119 -9.28 17.69 -10.77
CA TYR A 119 -8.35 16.95 -11.61
C TYR A 119 -8.71 15.48 -11.62
N ILE A 120 -8.53 14.84 -12.78
CA ILE A 120 -8.69 13.38 -12.97
C ILE A 120 -7.51 12.81 -13.74
N GLY A 121 -7.12 11.58 -13.44
CA GLY A 121 -6.06 10.87 -14.16
C GLY A 121 -5.78 9.52 -13.56
N LYS A 122 -4.74 8.85 -14.06
CA LYS A 122 -4.23 7.63 -13.47
C LYS A 122 -3.41 7.94 -12.21
N ALA A 123 -3.43 7.05 -11.22
CA ALA A 123 -2.65 7.18 -9.98
C ALA A 123 -1.15 6.84 -10.20
N THR A 124 -0.54 7.43 -11.23
CA THR A 124 0.90 7.30 -11.47
C THR A 124 1.69 8.19 -10.51
N THR A 125 2.93 7.83 -10.21
CA THR A 125 3.87 8.65 -9.42
C THR A 125 3.96 10.08 -9.94
N LYS A 126 4.01 10.26 -11.28
CA LYS A 126 4.02 11.58 -11.93
C LYS A 126 2.77 12.41 -11.58
N ASN A 127 1.59 11.83 -11.69
CA ASN A 127 0.34 12.54 -11.42
C ASN A 127 0.15 12.82 -9.93
N LEU A 128 0.51 11.86 -9.06
CA LEU A 128 0.47 12.03 -7.61
C LEU A 128 1.43 13.12 -7.12
N ALA A 129 2.61 13.24 -7.72
CA ALA A 129 3.62 14.23 -7.35
C ALA A 129 3.15 15.69 -7.50
N HIS A 130 2.14 15.96 -8.31
CA HIS A 130 1.53 17.29 -8.41
C HIS A 130 0.79 17.71 -7.12
N PHE A 131 0.37 16.77 -6.29
CA PHE A 131 -0.47 17.02 -5.12
C PHE A 131 0.15 16.50 -3.83
N LEU A 132 0.96 15.46 -3.93
CA LEU A 132 1.65 14.81 -2.82
C LEU A 132 3.15 14.84 -3.09
N PRO A 133 3.91 15.74 -2.47
CA PRO A 133 5.38 15.84 -2.67
C PRO A 133 6.10 14.50 -2.44
N VAL A 134 5.56 13.67 -1.57
CA VAL A 134 6.05 12.32 -1.28
C VAL A 134 6.13 11.42 -2.53
N ALA A 135 5.21 11.56 -3.45
CA ALA A 135 5.20 10.74 -4.67
C ALA A 135 6.31 11.14 -5.68
N ALA A 136 6.89 12.34 -5.55
CA ALA A 136 8.00 12.78 -6.39
C ALA A 136 9.28 11.93 -6.23
N THR A 137 9.35 11.10 -5.21
CA THR A 137 10.51 10.26 -4.85
C THR A 137 10.41 8.82 -5.36
N GLY A 138 9.40 8.52 -6.19
CA GLY A 138 9.22 7.18 -6.76
C GLY A 138 8.33 6.26 -5.91
N LEU A 139 7.80 6.73 -4.79
CA LEU A 139 6.86 5.97 -3.98
C LEU A 139 5.52 5.85 -4.72
N ASP A 140 5.18 4.66 -5.17
CA ASP A 140 3.88 4.40 -5.78
C ASP A 140 2.76 4.30 -4.73
N ILE A 141 1.52 4.29 -5.19
CA ILE A 141 0.35 4.30 -4.30
C ILE A 141 0.22 3.01 -3.46
N GLU A 142 0.66 1.86 -3.97
CA GLU A 142 0.61 0.58 -3.24
C GLU A 142 1.62 0.60 -2.09
N ALA A 143 2.85 1.03 -2.37
CA ALA A 143 3.89 1.19 -1.36
C ALA A 143 3.51 2.25 -0.32
N MET A 144 2.96 3.39 -0.77
CA MET A 144 2.47 4.45 0.13
C MET A 144 1.37 3.92 1.05
N THR A 145 0.38 3.23 0.51
CA THR A 145 -0.72 2.66 1.29
C THR A 145 -0.21 1.65 2.31
N SER A 146 0.72 0.76 1.90
CA SER A 146 1.33 -0.22 2.80
C SER A 146 2.08 0.44 3.95
N ILE A 147 2.93 1.43 3.66
CA ILE A 147 3.70 2.15 4.68
C ILE A 147 2.79 2.91 5.63
N LEU A 148 1.77 3.59 5.14
CA LEU A 148 0.81 4.29 5.99
C LEU A 148 0.02 3.33 6.90
N LEU A 149 -0.17 2.09 6.49
CA LEU A 149 -0.76 1.02 7.29
C LEU A 149 0.24 0.36 8.25
N GLY A 150 1.52 0.75 8.25
CA GLY A 150 2.56 0.13 9.08
C GLY A 150 2.98 -1.26 8.60
N THR A 151 2.82 -1.53 7.30
CA THR A 151 3.21 -2.79 6.67
C THR A 151 4.30 -2.56 5.62
N HIS A 152 4.85 -3.61 5.06
CA HIS A 152 5.74 -3.51 3.92
C HIS A 152 4.97 -3.57 2.59
N PRO A 153 5.51 -2.99 1.50
CA PRO A 153 4.98 -3.16 0.16
C PRO A 153 4.98 -4.62 -0.27
N GLU A 154 4.07 -4.99 -1.17
CA GLU A 154 3.99 -6.34 -1.71
C GLU A 154 5.32 -6.77 -2.36
N ILE A 155 5.76 -7.99 -2.04
CA ILE A 155 6.95 -8.58 -2.61
C ILE A 155 6.61 -9.09 -4.01
N LYS A 156 7.23 -8.48 -5.03
CA LYS A 156 6.99 -8.83 -6.45
C LYS A 156 8.25 -9.49 -7.03
N GLY A 157 8.08 -10.57 -7.77
CA GLY A 157 9.17 -11.28 -8.45
C GLY A 157 8.81 -12.74 -8.73
N LYS A 158 9.59 -13.39 -9.60
CA LYS A 158 9.40 -14.81 -9.95
C LYS A 158 10.15 -15.73 -8.99
N THR A 159 11.34 -15.32 -8.58
CA THR A 159 12.20 -16.07 -7.65
C THR A 159 12.57 -15.13 -6.52
N ILE A 160 12.13 -15.45 -5.32
CA ILE A 160 12.42 -14.69 -4.11
C ILE A 160 13.38 -15.48 -3.25
N THR A 161 14.45 -14.82 -2.81
CA THR A 161 15.40 -15.33 -1.82
C THR A 161 15.34 -14.44 -0.59
N LEU A 162 15.35 -15.05 0.58
CA LEU A 162 15.32 -14.38 1.87
C LEU A 162 16.64 -14.63 2.60
N ASP A 163 17.30 -13.56 3.02
CA ASP A 163 18.51 -13.63 3.86
C ASP A 163 18.21 -12.99 5.22
N GLY A 164 18.48 -13.75 6.29
CA GLY A 164 18.21 -13.29 7.65
C GLY A 164 19.49 -13.00 8.43
N SER A 165 19.49 -11.93 9.21
CA SER A 165 20.61 -11.59 10.09
C SER A 165 20.16 -10.81 11.33
N PRO A 166 20.84 -10.95 12.47
CA PRO A 166 20.62 -10.07 13.62
C PRO A 166 21.15 -8.66 13.32
N ASP A 167 20.45 -7.64 13.78
CA ASP A 167 20.86 -6.23 13.75
C ASP A 167 20.54 -5.57 15.10
N GLY A 168 21.49 -5.62 16.02
CA GLY A 168 21.29 -5.21 17.41
C GLY A 168 20.24 -6.10 18.11
N THR A 169 19.14 -5.49 18.55
CA THR A 169 17.99 -6.19 19.16
C THR A 169 16.94 -6.60 18.14
N LEU A 170 17.12 -6.21 16.87
CA LEU A 170 16.19 -6.48 15.78
C LEU A 170 16.66 -7.68 14.95
N TYR A 171 15.73 -8.28 14.24
CA TYR A 171 16.02 -9.26 13.22
C TYR A 171 15.77 -8.64 11.85
N LYS A 172 16.80 -8.65 11.02
CA LYS A 172 16.74 -8.12 9.65
C LYS A 172 16.48 -9.25 8.67
N VAL A 173 15.54 -9.01 7.74
CA VAL A 173 15.28 -9.86 6.58
C VAL A 173 15.56 -9.06 5.31
N ASP A 174 16.57 -9.44 4.55
CA ASP A 174 16.80 -8.93 3.20
C ASP A 174 15.99 -9.78 2.21
N ILE A 175 15.26 -9.14 1.33
CA ILE A 175 14.41 -9.76 0.32
C ILE A 175 15.01 -9.46 -1.05
N LEU A 176 15.39 -10.53 -1.75
CA LEU A 176 15.98 -10.44 -3.07
C LEU A 176 15.01 -11.01 -4.11
N SER A 177 14.82 -10.30 -5.21
CA SER A 177 14.11 -10.80 -6.39
C SER A 177 15.12 -11.04 -7.49
N GLU A 178 15.22 -12.29 -7.95
CA GLU A 178 16.19 -12.69 -8.99
C GLU A 178 17.65 -12.29 -8.64
N GLY A 179 18.02 -12.36 -7.34
CA GLY A 179 19.33 -12.02 -6.82
C GLY A 179 19.57 -10.51 -6.60
N ILE A 180 18.61 -9.64 -6.92
CA ILE A 180 18.68 -8.20 -6.69
C ILE A 180 17.88 -7.88 -5.42
N LYS A 181 18.51 -7.18 -4.48
CA LYS A 181 17.83 -6.76 -3.25
C LYS A 181 16.77 -5.71 -3.57
N ILE A 182 15.53 -5.99 -3.15
CA ILE A 182 14.38 -5.11 -3.38
C ILE A 182 13.86 -4.49 -2.10
N GLN A 183 13.95 -5.21 -0.96
CA GLN A 183 13.51 -4.73 0.34
C GLN A 183 14.44 -5.23 1.45
N SER A 184 14.53 -4.48 2.55
CA SER A 184 15.00 -4.96 3.84
C SER A 184 13.95 -4.64 4.89
N LEU A 185 13.62 -5.62 5.73
CA LEU A 185 12.66 -5.50 6.81
C LEU A 185 13.37 -5.69 8.14
N TRP A 186 13.03 -4.89 9.14
CA TRP A 186 13.49 -5.09 10.51
C TRP A 186 12.30 -5.35 11.42
N ALA A 187 12.35 -6.48 12.10
CA ALA A 187 11.35 -6.85 13.09
C ALA A 187 11.95 -6.84 14.50
N ASP A 188 11.13 -6.51 15.49
CA ASP A 188 11.49 -6.70 16.88
C ASP A 188 11.32 -8.18 17.31
N PRO A 189 11.74 -8.57 18.54
CA PRO A 189 11.59 -9.94 19.02
C PRO A 189 10.14 -10.44 19.03
N GLU A 190 9.18 -9.53 19.18
CA GLU A 190 7.75 -9.82 19.12
C GLU A 190 7.26 -10.07 17.70
N GLY A 191 8.10 -9.80 16.67
CA GLY A 191 7.83 -9.97 15.25
C GLY A 191 7.08 -8.81 14.62
N SER A 192 7.06 -7.66 15.27
CA SER A 192 6.42 -6.48 14.69
C SER A 192 7.42 -5.72 13.83
N LEU A 193 6.95 -5.24 12.68
CA LEU A 193 7.75 -4.48 11.74
C LEU A 193 8.15 -3.11 12.33
N VAL A 194 9.44 -2.82 12.37
CA VAL A 194 10.01 -1.57 12.90
C VAL A 194 10.52 -0.66 11.79
N ARG A 195 11.05 -1.25 10.72
CA ARG A 195 11.63 -0.51 9.59
C ARG A 195 11.46 -1.30 8.29
N VAL A 196 11.26 -0.57 7.21
CA VAL A 196 11.29 -1.06 5.83
C VAL A 196 12.19 -0.15 5.02
N ASP A 197 13.16 -0.72 4.32
CA ASP A 197 13.91 -0.04 3.28
C ASP A 197 13.54 -0.63 1.92
N LEU A 198 13.32 0.23 0.93
CA LEU A 198 13.16 -0.16 -0.48
C LEU A 198 14.38 0.23 -1.28
N PHE A 199 14.74 -0.64 -2.24
CA PHE A 199 15.92 -0.47 -3.08
C PHE A 199 15.55 -0.43 -4.56
N ALA A 200 16.34 0.34 -5.32
CA ALA A 200 16.35 0.30 -6.77
C ALA A 200 17.18 -0.90 -7.29
N GLY A 201 17.10 -1.16 -8.58
CA GLY A 201 17.86 -2.26 -9.19
C GLY A 201 19.38 -2.17 -9.13
N ASP A 202 19.91 -0.99 -8.82
CA ASP A 202 21.33 -0.72 -8.58
C ASP A 202 21.75 -0.81 -7.10
N ASN A 203 20.87 -1.32 -6.24
CA ASN A 203 20.99 -1.38 -4.78
C ASN A 203 21.02 -0.02 -4.06
N SER A 204 20.78 1.10 -4.73
CA SER A 204 20.56 2.37 -4.03
C SER A 204 19.24 2.34 -3.27
N ARG A 205 19.23 2.88 -2.04
CA ARG A 205 18.01 2.95 -1.25
C ARG A 205 17.11 4.05 -1.81
N LEU A 206 15.89 3.68 -2.18
CA LEU A 206 14.85 4.62 -2.61
C LEU A 206 14.29 5.37 -1.42
N TYR A 207 13.93 4.65 -0.36
CA TYR A 207 13.46 5.22 0.89
C TYR A 207 13.60 4.24 2.06
N SER A 208 13.55 4.81 3.27
CA SER A 208 13.44 4.11 4.53
C SER A 208 12.18 4.57 5.26
N ALA A 209 11.30 3.66 5.61
CA ALA A 209 10.16 3.92 6.48
C ALA A 209 10.38 3.29 7.84
N ARG A 210 10.10 4.04 8.92
CA ARG A 210 10.22 3.57 10.31
C ARG A 210 8.88 3.74 11.03
N PHE A 211 8.56 2.76 11.87
CA PHE A 211 7.32 2.67 12.61
C PHE A 211 7.62 2.72 14.11
N THR A 212 6.98 3.65 14.84
CA THR A 212 7.18 3.78 16.28
C THR A 212 5.86 4.02 17.02
N GLY A 213 5.81 3.58 18.27
CA GLY A 213 4.57 3.52 19.04
C GLY A 213 3.60 2.52 18.39
N ARG A 214 2.79 1.87 19.19
CA ARG A 214 1.83 0.88 18.69
C ARG A 214 0.55 0.95 19.48
N ASP A 215 -0.54 0.93 18.73
CA ASP A 215 -1.88 0.75 19.27
C ASP A 215 -2.43 -0.58 18.77
N CYS A 216 -2.86 -1.42 19.71
CA CYS A 216 -3.60 -2.63 19.40
C CYS A 216 -5.09 -2.28 19.42
N ILE A 217 -5.71 -2.18 18.25
CA ILE A 217 -7.11 -1.84 18.09
C ILE A 217 -7.82 -3.02 17.45
N GLU A 218 -8.76 -3.62 18.18
CA GLU A 218 -9.37 -4.90 17.81
C GLU A 218 -8.26 -5.97 17.64
N ASN A 219 -8.00 -6.51 16.49
CA ASN A 219 -6.94 -7.49 16.23
C ASN A 219 -5.84 -6.92 15.30
N MET A 220 -5.71 -5.59 15.24
CA MET A 220 -4.76 -4.90 14.39
C MET A 220 -3.71 -4.17 15.23
N THR A 221 -2.45 -4.33 14.86
CA THR A 221 -1.36 -3.54 15.43
C THR A 221 -1.02 -2.41 14.48
N LEU A 222 -1.32 -1.17 14.86
CA LEU A 222 -1.11 0.03 14.05
C LEU A 222 0.01 0.88 14.63
N PRO A 223 0.90 1.49 13.81
CA PRO A 223 1.89 2.42 14.31
C PRO A 223 1.23 3.73 14.74
N GLN A 224 1.71 4.34 15.81
CA GLN A 224 1.32 5.71 16.17
C GLN A 224 2.05 6.74 15.32
N ASN A 225 3.29 6.43 14.91
CA ASN A 225 4.09 7.30 14.09
C ASN A 225 4.73 6.53 12.93
N VAL A 226 4.76 7.18 11.77
CA VAL A 226 5.48 6.74 10.58
C VAL A 226 6.42 7.84 10.16
N THR A 227 7.70 7.52 9.95
CA THR A 227 8.67 8.44 9.37
C THR A 227 9.20 7.87 8.08
N ILE A 228 9.39 8.71 7.07
CA ILE A 228 9.92 8.31 5.76
C ILE A 228 11.11 9.22 5.44
N ALA A 229 12.23 8.62 5.12
CA ALA A 229 13.43 9.28 4.65
C ALA A 229 13.78 8.80 3.24
N TYR A 230 14.15 9.70 2.35
CA TYR A 230 14.45 9.37 0.95
C TYR A 230 15.94 9.23 0.69
N GLY A 231 16.27 8.34 -0.25
CA GLY A 231 17.65 8.05 -0.64
C GLY A 231 18.46 7.49 0.52
N GLU A 232 19.72 7.80 0.58
CA GLU A 232 20.67 7.29 1.57
C GLU A 232 20.66 8.10 2.89
N ASN A 233 19.93 9.22 2.93
CA ASN A 233 19.83 10.04 4.14
C ASN A 233 18.80 9.42 5.12
N ASP A 234 19.16 9.35 6.39
CA ASP A 234 18.25 8.86 7.46
C ASP A 234 17.44 9.99 8.12
N LYS A 235 17.62 11.24 7.69
CA LYS A 235 16.82 12.36 8.18
C LYS A 235 15.40 12.25 7.62
N PRO A 236 14.36 12.27 8.45
CA PRO A 236 13.01 12.17 7.96
C PRO A 236 12.60 13.34 7.07
N ASP A 237 12.17 13.04 5.86
CA ASP A 237 11.52 13.99 4.96
C ASP A 237 10.03 14.10 5.22
N ILE A 238 9.41 13.02 5.72
CA ILE A 238 8.02 13.01 6.13
C ILE A 238 7.88 12.39 7.50
N ILE A 239 7.08 13.05 8.33
CA ILE A 239 6.73 12.58 9.66
C ILE A 239 5.21 12.57 9.76
N ILE A 240 4.63 11.42 10.05
CA ILE A 240 3.19 11.23 10.20
C ILE A 240 2.94 10.77 11.63
N ARG A 241 2.08 11.50 12.34
CA ARG A 241 1.62 11.14 13.69
C ARG A 241 0.12 10.97 13.66
N TYR A 242 -0.34 9.76 13.91
CA TYR A 242 -1.76 9.50 14.03
C TYR A 242 -2.27 10.08 15.35
N VAL A 243 -3.32 10.89 15.25
CA VAL A 243 -4.00 11.50 16.42
C VAL A 243 -5.16 10.63 16.83
N ASP A 244 -5.81 10.01 15.84
CA ASP A 244 -6.90 9.07 15.98
C ASP A 244 -6.79 8.08 14.84
N ILE A 245 -6.89 6.78 15.12
CA ILE A 245 -6.75 5.72 14.14
C ILE A 245 -7.62 4.53 14.54
N GLY A 246 -8.30 3.93 13.59
CA GLY A 246 -9.12 2.76 13.85
C GLY A 246 -9.54 2.03 12.58
N PRO A 247 -10.13 0.83 12.73
CA PRO A 247 -10.63 0.05 11.61
C PRO A 247 -11.73 0.80 10.88
N ALA A 248 -11.70 0.71 9.56
CA ALA A 248 -12.74 1.26 8.71
C ALA A 248 -13.60 0.12 8.17
N LYS A 249 -14.49 -0.41 9.00
CA LYS A 249 -15.41 -1.48 8.59
C LYS A 249 -16.31 -0.99 7.47
N GLY A 250 -16.43 -1.79 6.40
CA GLY A 250 -17.33 -1.53 5.30
C GLY A 250 -17.01 -0.23 4.56
N ILE A 251 -15.72 0.01 4.19
CA ILE A 251 -15.39 1.13 3.29
C ILE A 251 -16.14 0.92 1.99
N ASP A 252 -17.22 1.69 1.82
CA ASP A 252 -17.99 1.73 0.59
C ASP A 252 -17.16 2.44 -0.49
N ALA A 253 -17.25 1.95 -1.73
CA ALA A 253 -16.64 2.59 -2.88
C ALA A 253 -17.05 4.06 -3.05
N THR A 254 -18.23 4.45 -2.56
CA THR A 254 -18.71 5.84 -2.58
C THR A 254 -17.84 6.78 -1.74
N ILE A 255 -17.22 6.30 -0.65
CA ILE A 255 -16.29 7.08 0.16
C ILE A 255 -15.03 7.41 -0.65
N LEU A 256 -14.63 6.51 -1.55
CA LEU A 256 -13.45 6.66 -2.40
C LEU A 256 -13.78 7.31 -3.76
N ASP A 257 -15.07 7.53 -4.07
CA ASP A 257 -15.52 8.16 -5.32
C ASP A 257 -15.72 9.66 -5.15
N LEU A 258 -14.64 10.44 -5.26
CA LEU A 258 -14.71 11.90 -5.28
C LEU A 258 -15.38 12.38 -6.56
N LYS A 259 -16.45 13.19 -6.43
CA LYS A 259 -17.19 13.76 -7.58
C LYS A 259 -16.87 15.24 -7.74
N PRO A 260 -16.81 15.74 -8.99
CA PRO A 260 -16.66 17.17 -9.23
C PRO A 260 -17.88 17.93 -8.69
N PRO A 261 -17.68 19.07 -8.00
CA PRO A 261 -18.78 19.93 -7.62
C PRO A 261 -19.56 20.43 -8.84
N PRO A 262 -20.85 20.79 -8.67
CA PRO A 262 -21.66 21.33 -9.76
C PRO A 262 -20.97 22.51 -10.46
N GLY A 263 -20.95 22.50 -11.79
CA GLY A 263 -20.36 23.57 -12.62
C GLY A 263 -18.83 23.48 -12.79
N ILE A 264 -18.14 22.54 -12.16
CA ILE A 264 -16.69 22.36 -12.33
C ILE A 264 -16.42 21.28 -13.40
N VAL A 265 -15.72 21.69 -14.47
CA VAL A 265 -15.28 20.77 -15.52
C VAL A 265 -13.94 20.11 -15.11
N PRO A 266 -13.84 18.77 -15.11
CA PRO A 266 -12.61 18.08 -14.77
C PRO A 266 -11.45 18.36 -15.73
N ILE A 267 -10.26 18.51 -15.19
CA ILE A 267 -8.99 18.68 -15.91
C ILE A 267 -8.27 17.33 -15.92
N THR A 268 -7.95 16.82 -17.12
CA THR A 268 -7.22 15.55 -17.27
C THR A 268 -5.72 15.76 -17.08
N LEU A 269 -5.10 14.91 -16.25
CA LEU A 269 -3.66 14.89 -15.96
C LEU A 269 -2.87 14.03 -16.97
N ASP A 270 -3.52 13.04 -17.57
CA ASP A 270 -2.90 12.08 -18.51
C ASP A 270 -2.73 12.72 -19.91
N ARG A 271 -1.78 13.66 -20.03
CA ARG A 271 -1.37 14.25 -21.32
C ARG A 271 0.08 13.88 -21.65
#